data_0aec0838a2f09f56ef55a2957375f15b
#
_entry.id   0aec0838a2f09f56ef55a2957375f15b
#
_cell.length_a   1.000
_cell.length_b   1.000
_cell.length_c   1.000
_cell.angle_alpha   90.00
_cell.angle_beta   90.00
_cell.angle_gamma   90.00
#
_symmetry.space_group_name_H-M   'P 1'
#
loop_
_entity.id
_entity.type
_entity.pdbx_description
1 polymer ?
#
loop_
_entity_poly.entity_id
_entity_poly.type
_entity_poly.pdbx_seq_one_letter_code
_entity_poly.pdbx_strand_id
1 'polypeptide(L)'
;ILAVEDNKPDCIDLLRKLTKDESQISVKALKTKYPQGAERQLIYAATGRKINSSMLPADAGCVVNNVDTVVAVYRAIAEGHPLTERIVTVTGDAIADPRNFRVPIGTSYSELIEAAGGFKVQPEKVICGGPMMGFAMFEWNVPTTKTSTALLALTRDEVSAMEPGPCINCGRCVEVCPGRVIPSRLADYAE
;
A
#
# COMPACT_ATOMS: atom_id res chain seq x y z
N ILE A 1 19.04 -0.98 -1.95
CA ILE A 1 18.54 0.11 -1.10
C ILE A 1 17.28 -0.39 -0.40
N LEU A 2 17.23 -0.27 0.93
CA LEU A 2 16.03 -0.45 1.74
C LEU A 2 15.39 0.93 1.91
N ALA A 3 14.25 1.15 1.27
CA ALA A 3 13.54 2.43 1.31
C ALA A 3 12.36 2.33 2.29
N VAL A 4 12.34 3.18 3.29
CA VAL A 4 11.34 3.18 4.38
C VAL A 4 10.82 4.60 4.56
N GLU A 5 9.52 4.76 4.76
CA GLU A 5 8.93 6.07 5.07
C GLU A 5 9.37 6.57 6.45
N ASP A 6 9.59 7.87 6.57
CA ASP A 6 10.12 8.53 7.77
C ASP A 6 9.17 8.52 8.99
N ASN A 7 7.92 8.10 8.79
CA ASN A 7 6.95 7.84 9.87
C ASN A 7 7.19 6.50 10.61
N LYS A 8 8.27 5.76 10.26
CA LYS A 8 8.66 4.49 10.89
C LYS A 8 10.11 4.55 11.41
N PRO A 9 10.41 5.46 12.34
CA PRO A 9 11.80 5.70 12.80
C PRO A 9 12.43 4.47 13.45
N ASP A 10 11.67 3.71 14.23
CA ASP A 10 12.09 2.47 14.87
C ASP A 10 12.56 1.41 13.86
N CYS A 11 11.82 1.25 12.77
CA CYS A 11 12.17 0.35 11.68
C CYS A 11 13.46 0.83 10.96
N ILE A 12 13.58 2.13 10.70
CA ILE A 12 14.76 2.72 10.06
C ILE A 12 16.01 2.49 10.91
N ASP A 13 15.91 2.73 12.22
CA ASP A 13 17.05 2.58 13.15
C ASP A 13 17.45 1.10 13.29
N LEU A 14 16.48 0.20 13.37
CA LEU A 14 16.74 -1.23 13.39
C LEU A 14 17.45 -1.70 12.11
N LEU A 15 16.94 -1.30 10.95
CA LEU A 15 17.55 -1.67 9.67
C LEU A 15 18.97 -1.11 9.55
N ARG A 16 19.20 0.13 9.92
CA ARG A 16 20.56 0.72 9.92
C ARG A 16 21.52 -0.03 10.83
N LYS A 17 21.03 -0.46 12.01
CA LYS A 17 21.83 -1.28 12.94
C LYS A 17 22.17 -2.65 12.34
N LEU A 18 21.20 -3.32 11.73
CA LEU A 18 21.38 -4.64 11.13
C LEU A 18 22.27 -4.63 9.89
N THR A 19 22.26 -3.53 9.12
CA THR A 19 23.04 -3.40 7.88
C THR A 19 24.33 -2.62 8.04
N LYS A 20 24.76 -2.32 9.29
CA LYS A 20 25.93 -1.48 9.56
C LYS A 20 27.19 -1.97 8.89
N ASP A 21 27.41 -3.28 8.89
CA ASP A 21 28.61 -3.93 8.37
C ASP A 21 28.46 -4.41 6.92
N GLU A 22 27.30 -4.14 6.30
CA GLU A 22 26.94 -4.56 4.94
C GLU A 22 27.14 -3.40 3.94
N SER A 23 28.32 -3.29 3.36
CA SER A 23 28.66 -2.18 2.45
C SER A 23 27.78 -2.08 1.19
N GLN A 24 27.12 -3.17 0.79
CA GLN A 24 26.25 -3.24 -0.38
C GLN A 24 24.81 -2.83 -0.07
N ILE A 25 24.42 -2.73 1.21
CA ILE A 25 23.06 -2.41 1.63
C ILE A 25 23.02 -0.99 2.21
N SER A 26 22.12 -0.19 1.70
CA SER A 26 21.87 1.16 2.23
C SER A 26 20.42 1.34 2.63
N VAL A 27 20.19 2.04 3.75
CA VAL A 27 18.85 2.36 4.26
C VAL A 27 18.56 3.83 3.97
N LYS A 28 17.48 4.12 3.23
CA LYS A 28 17.02 5.47 2.94
C LYS A 28 15.67 5.73 3.61
N ALA A 29 15.65 6.74 4.47
CA ALA A 29 14.39 7.33 4.95
C ALA A 29 13.81 8.19 3.83
N LEU A 30 12.57 7.93 3.48
CA LEU A 30 11.81 8.67 2.47
C LEU A 30 10.67 9.42 3.13
N LYS A 31 10.39 10.62 2.63
CA LYS A 31 9.30 11.43 3.14
C LYS A 31 7.96 10.70 2.98
N THR A 32 7.20 10.60 4.06
CA THR A 32 5.84 10.07 4.02
C THR A 32 4.96 10.98 3.18
N LYS A 33 4.63 10.53 1.98
CA LYS A 33 3.82 11.27 1.00
C LYS A 33 3.28 10.31 -0.05
N TYR A 34 1.99 10.36 -0.34
CA TYR A 34 1.45 9.64 -1.50
C TYR A 34 1.84 10.34 -2.81
N PRO A 35 2.28 9.63 -3.85
CA PRO A 35 2.48 8.18 -3.98
C PRO A 35 3.96 7.75 -3.86
N GLN A 36 4.63 8.03 -2.75
CA GLN A 36 6.05 7.73 -2.55
C GLN A 36 6.43 6.25 -2.81
N GLY A 37 5.51 5.32 -2.55
CA GLY A 37 5.69 3.90 -2.82
C GLY A 37 5.46 3.48 -4.27
N ALA A 38 4.97 4.37 -5.13
CA ALA A 38 4.83 4.08 -6.55
C ALA A 38 6.22 3.85 -7.19
N GLU A 39 6.37 2.78 -7.96
CA GLU A 39 7.66 2.27 -8.44
C GLU A 39 8.56 3.35 -9.05
N ARG A 40 8.03 4.16 -9.96
CA ARG A 40 8.80 5.23 -10.63
C ARG A 40 9.19 6.36 -9.68
N GLN A 41 8.28 6.74 -8.78
CA GLN A 41 8.55 7.75 -7.76
C GLN A 41 9.60 7.26 -6.77
N LEU A 42 9.50 6.00 -6.36
CA LEU A 42 10.43 5.35 -5.46
C LEU A 42 11.84 5.28 -6.06
N ILE A 43 11.98 4.89 -7.32
CA ILE A 43 13.27 4.84 -8.02
C ILE A 43 13.88 6.25 -8.05
N TYR A 44 13.10 7.26 -8.42
CA TYR A 44 13.61 8.64 -8.44
C TYR A 44 14.04 9.12 -7.05
N ALA A 45 13.22 8.91 -6.03
CA ALA A 45 13.54 9.30 -4.66
C ALA A 45 14.77 8.56 -4.10
N ALA A 46 14.92 7.28 -4.44
CA ALA A 46 15.99 6.45 -3.93
C ALA A 46 17.30 6.62 -4.70
N THR A 47 17.27 6.88 -6.00
CA THR A 47 18.46 6.85 -6.87
C THR A 47 18.72 8.14 -7.64
N GLY A 48 17.75 9.05 -7.76
CA GLY A 48 17.79 10.23 -8.64
C GLY A 48 17.55 9.90 -10.11
N ARG A 49 17.39 8.63 -10.49
CA ARG A 49 17.18 8.20 -11.87
C ARG A 49 15.74 8.47 -12.29
N LYS A 50 15.54 8.99 -13.49
CA LYS A 50 14.23 9.30 -14.05
C LYS A 50 13.79 8.22 -15.01
N ILE A 51 12.54 7.82 -14.91
CA ILE A 51 11.88 6.84 -15.79
C ILE A 51 10.70 7.57 -16.46
N ASN A 52 10.70 7.63 -17.77
CA ASN A 52 9.57 8.17 -18.55
C ASN A 52 8.49 7.10 -18.78
N SER A 53 7.41 7.47 -19.49
CA SER A 53 6.26 6.58 -19.69
C SER A 53 6.59 5.33 -20.53
N SER A 54 7.60 5.40 -21.41
CA SER A 54 7.99 4.28 -22.28
C SER A 54 9.07 3.37 -21.69
N MET A 55 9.69 3.77 -20.57
CA MET A 55 10.76 3.01 -19.90
C MET A 55 10.22 2.08 -18.82
N LEU A 56 10.90 0.96 -18.66
CA LEU A 56 10.75 0.05 -17.53
C LEU A 56 11.80 0.39 -16.44
N PRO A 57 11.58 -0.02 -15.18
CA PRO A 57 12.59 0.10 -14.12
C PRO A 57 13.95 -0.49 -14.49
N ALA A 58 13.97 -1.61 -15.21
CA ALA A 58 15.18 -2.26 -15.69
C ALA A 58 16.02 -1.36 -16.61
N ASP A 59 15.39 -0.50 -17.43
CA ASP A 59 16.11 0.45 -18.29
C ASP A 59 16.87 1.51 -17.48
N ALA A 60 16.41 1.77 -16.27
CA ALA A 60 17.11 2.61 -15.29
C ALA A 60 18.07 1.79 -14.39
N GLY A 61 18.27 0.49 -14.69
CA GLY A 61 19.10 -0.40 -13.89
C GLY A 61 18.54 -0.65 -12.48
N CYS A 62 17.22 -0.69 -12.34
CA CYS A 62 16.53 -0.88 -11.07
C CYS A 62 15.52 -2.03 -11.15
N VAL A 63 15.38 -2.73 -10.02
CA VAL A 63 14.28 -3.66 -9.76
C VAL A 63 13.66 -3.25 -8.42
N VAL A 64 12.35 -3.11 -8.37
CA VAL A 64 11.62 -2.73 -7.15
C VAL A 64 10.79 -3.91 -6.69
N ASN A 65 10.95 -4.26 -5.43
CA ASN A 65 10.17 -5.30 -4.79
C ASN A 65 9.65 -4.83 -3.43
N ASN A 66 8.45 -5.26 -3.09
CA ASN A 66 7.95 -5.15 -1.74
C ASN A 66 8.80 -6.02 -0.79
N VAL A 67 8.97 -5.57 0.45
CA VAL A 67 9.77 -6.28 1.46
C VAL A 67 9.27 -7.69 1.74
N ASP A 68 7.96 -7.92 1.78
CA ASP A 68 7.38 -9.24 1.93
C ASP A 68 7.73 -10.17 0.76
N THR A 69 7.80 -9.62 -0.46
CA THR A 69 8.23 -10.37 -1.64
C THR A 69 9.68 -10.81 -1.51
N VAL A 70 10.56 -9.93 -1.04
CA VAL A 70 11.99 -10.27 -0.81
C VAL A 70 12.13 -11.36 0.25
N VAL A 71 11.39 -11.27 1.35
CA VAL A 71 11.36 -12.31 2.39
C VAL A 71 10.82 -13.64 1.85
N ALA A 72 9.76 -13.61 1.05
CA ALA A 72 9.20 -14.81 0.43
C ALA A 72 10.17 -15.48 -0.55
N VAL A 73 10.91 -14.69 -1.35
CA VAL A 73 11.96 -15.19 -2.23
C VAL A 73 13.08 -15.86 -1.44
N TYR A 74 13.54 -15.22 -0.36
CA TYR A 74 14.55 -15.82 0.51
C TYR A 74 14.08 -17.16 1.08
N ARG A 75 12.88 -17.22 1.64
CA ARG A 75 12.32 -18.47 2.20
C ARG A 75 12.18 -19.58 1.15
N ALA A 76 11.75 -19.21 -0.06
CA ALA A 76 11.59 -20.18 -1.13
C ALA A 76 12.94 -20.77 -1.59
N ILE A 77 13.99 -19.95 -1.68
CA ILE A 77 15.28 -20.37 -2.20
C ILE A 77 16.16 -20.99 -1.10
N ALA A 78 16.26 -20.35 0.06
CA ALA A 78 17.16 -20.78 1.12
C ALA A 78 16.56 -21.85 2.04
N GLU A 79 15.24 -21.81 2.25
CA GLU A 79 14.54 -22.69 3.20
C GLU A 79 13.64 -23.73 2.51
N GLY A 80 13.43 -23.63 1.20
CA GLY A 80 12.52 -24.51 0.44
C GLY A 80 11.03 -24.29 0.77
N HIS A 81 10.68 -23.17 1.39
CA HIS A 81 9.31 -22.84 1.81
C HIS A 81 8.61 -21.96 0.77
N PRO A 82 7.62 -22.45 0.03
CA PRO A 82 6.85 -21.64 -0.90
C PRO A 82 5.96 -20.63 -0.17
N LEU A 83 5.51 -19.60 -0.89
CA LEU A 83 4.58 -18.58 -0.35
C LEU A 83 3.18 -19.19 -0.15
N THR A 84 2.91 -19.65 1.06
CA THR A 84 1.64 -20.26 1.49
C THR A 84 0.88 -19.41 2.51
N GLU A 85 1.50 -18.39 3.06
CA GLU A 85 0.92 -17.50 4.06
C GLU A 85 1.25 -16.03 3.76
N ARG A 86 0.42 -15.12 4.24
CA ARG A 86 0.62 -13.67 4.10
C ARG A 86 0.38 -12.97 5.44
N ILE A 87 1.00 -11.80 5.58
CA ILE A 87 0.61 -10.86 6.63
C ILE A 87 -0.46 -9.94 6.04
N VAL A 88 -1.63 -9.93 6.68
CA VAL A 88 -2.77 -9.09 6.29
C VAL A 88 -3.12 -8.18 7.45
N THR A 89 -3.15 -6.88 7.20
CA THR A 89 -3.58 -5.87 8.16
C THR A 89 -5.10 -5.73 8.11
N VAL A 90 -5.79 -5.94 9.21
CA VAL A 90 -7.22 -5.64 9.34
C VAL A 90 -7.35 -4.38 10.19
N THR A 91 -7.93 -3.33 9.62
CA THR A 91 -7.99 -2.01 10.25
C THR A 91 -9.18 -1.18 9.75
N GLY A 92 -9.29 0.02 10.26
CA GLY A 92 -10.36 0.98 9.98
C GLY A 92 -11.15 1.31 11.23
N ASP A 93 -11.87 2.40 11.18
CA ASP A 93 -12.64 2.89 12.32
C ASP A 93 -13.88 2.04 12.62
N ALA A 94 -14.30 1.17 11.68
CA ALA A 94 -15.38 0.20 11.91
C ALA A 94 -14.91 -1.11 12.59
N ILE A 95 -13.59 -1.41 12.64
CA ILE A 95 -13.06 -2.65 13.23
C ILE A 95 -12.93 -2.49 14.74
N ALA A 96 -13.32 -3.54 15.49
CA ALA A 96 -13.28 -3.51 16.96
C ALA A 96 -11.84 -3.54 17.48
N ASP A 97 -10.99 -4.42 16.96
CA ASP A 97 -9.62 -4.62 17.42
C ASP A 97 -8.66 -4.71 16.20
N PRO A 98 -8.22 -3.55 15.68
CA PRO A 98 -7.33 -3.50 14.52
C PRO A 98 -5.97 -4.17 14.82
N ARG A 99 -5.55 -5.10 13.94
CA ARG A 99 -4.27 -5.80 14.08
C ARG A 99 -3.76 -6.41 12.78
N ASN A 100 -2.53 -6.90 12.82
CA ASN A 100 -1.93 -7.67 11.74
C ASN A 100 -2.09 -9.16 12.01
N PHE A 101 -2.49 -9.91 10.99
CA PHE A 101 -2.63 -11.36 11.03
C PHE A 101 -1.64 -12.02 10.08
N ARG A 102 -1.01 -13.12 10.52
CA ARG A 102 -0.33 -14.04 9.63
C ARG A 102 -1.31 -15.16 9.30
N VAL A 103 -1.71 -15.26 8.05
CA VAL A 103 -2.78 -16.17 7.63
C VAL A 103 -2.36 -17.02 6.44
N PRO A 104 -2.80 -18.29 6.38
CA PRO A 104 -2.73 -19.08 5.17
C PRO A 104 -3.47 -18.39 4.02
N ILE A 105 -2.92 -18.48 2.82
CA ILE A 105 -3.63 -18.04 1.62
C ILE A 105 -4.89 -18.89 1.46
N GLY A 106 -6.02 -18.25 1.20
CA GLY A 106 -7.33 -18.89 1.15
C GLY A 106 -8.21 -18.66 2.38
N THR A 107 -7.64 -18.14 3.49
CA THR A 107 -8.44 -17.69 4.65
C THR A 107 -9.40 -16.59 4.22
N SER A 108 -10.67 -16.69 4.61
CA SER A 108 -11.66 -15.70 4.21
C SER A 108 -11.48 -14.37 4.97
N TYR A 109 -11.86 -13.26 4.35
CA TYR A 109 -11.84 -11.97 5.06
C TYR A 109 -12.87 -11.92 6.19
N SER A 110 -13.98 -12.68 6.10
CA SER A 110 -14.94 -12.81 7.22
C SER A 110 -14.29 -13.39 8.46
N GLU A 111 -13.49 -14.45 8.33
CA GLU A 111 -12.74 -15.04 9.46
C GLU A 111 -11.74 -14.02 10.06
N LEU A 112 -11.11 -13.21 9.22
CA LEU A 112 -10.18 -12.17 9.70
C LEU A 112 -10.91 -11.04 10.43
N ILE A 113 -12.08 -10.65 9.96
CA ILE A 113 -12.95 -9.67 10.63
C ILE A 113 -13.38 -10.20 12.00
N GLU A 114 -13.83 -11.45 12.07
CA GLU A 114 -14.21 -12.10 13.32
C GLU A 114 -13.02 -12.17 14.30
N ALA A 115 -11.84 -12.57 13.83
CA ALA A 115 -10.61 -12.62 14.63
C ALA A 115 -10.15 -11.23 15.12
N ALA A 116 -10.55 -10.16 14.40
CA ALA A 116 -10.35 -8.75 14.79
C ALA A 116 -11.49 -8.22 15.69
N GLY A 117 -12.30 -9.10 16.29
CA GLY A 117 -13.39 -8.73 17.19
C GLY A 117 -14.67 -8.29 16.48
N GLY A 118 -14.75 -8.44 15.17
CA GLY A 118 -15.90 -8.06 14.35
C GLY A 118 -15.96 -6.55 14.05
N PHE A 119 -17.07 -6.15 13.49
CA PHE A 119 -17.39 -4.73 13.32
C PHE A 119 -18.02 -4.17 14.60
N LYS A 120 -17.47 -3.09 15.12
CA LYS A 120 -18.10 -2.33 16.22
C LYS A 120 -19.25 -1.45 15.72
N VAL A 121 -19.23 -1.09 14.45
CA VAL A 121 -20.28 -0.35 13.73
C VAL A 121 -20.35 -0.91 12.31
N GLN A 122 -21.55 -0.95 11.73
CA GLN A 122 -21.71 -1.38 10.34
C GLN A 122 -20.86 -0.49 9.41
N PRO A 123 -19.93 -1.06 8.65
CA PRO A 123 -19.10 -0.26 7.76
C PRO A 123 -19.92 0.27 6.57
N GLU A 124 -19.65 1.49 6.18
CA GLU A 124 -20.16 2.09 4.94
C GLU A 124 -19.36 1.61 3.73
N LYS A 125 -18.05 1.36 3.95
CA LYS A 125 -17.15 0.90 2.90
C LYS A 125 -16.12 -0.07 3.46
N VAL A 126 -15.94 -1.19 2.77
CA VAL A 126 -14.85 -2.15 3.03
C VAL A 126 -13.95 -2.20 1.80
N ILE A 127 -12.65 -2.06 2.01
CA ILE A 127 -11.66 -1.99 0.94
C ILE A 127 -10.65 -3.13 1.14
N CYS A 128 -10.43 -3.93 0.11
CA CYS A 128 -9.31 -4.87 0.04
C CYS A 128 -8.10 -4.15 -0.52
N GLY A 129 -7.06 -4.00 0.30
CA GLY A 129 -5.85 -3.23 -0.01
C GLY A 129 -5.78 -1.88 0.70
N GLY A 130 -4.96 -0.99 0.19
CA GLY A 130 -4.81 0.36 0.73
C GLY A 130 -5.93 1.32 0.30
N PRO A 131 -6.13 2.43 1.03
CA PRO A 131 -7.23 3.35 0.79
C PRO A 131 -7.24 4.00 -0.61
N MET A 132 -6.07 4.10 -1.26
CA MET A 132 -5.93 4.76 -2.56
C MET A 132 -5.92 3.77 -3.73
N MET A 133 -5.39 2.54 -3.54
CA MET A 133 -5.18 1.56 -4.60
C MET A 133 -6.00 0.29 -4.41
N GLY A 134 -6.65 0.13 -3.26
CA GLY A 134 -7.53 -1.00 -2.99
C GLY A 134 -8.84 -0.91 -3.76
N PHE A 135 -9.56 -1.99 -3.79
CA PHE A 135 -10.89 -2.06 -4.40
C PHE A 135 -11.97 -2.25 -3.32
N ALA A 136 -13.11 -1.59 -3.50
CA ALA A 136 -14.24 -1.72 -2.61
C ALA A 136 -14.86 -3.11 -2.74
N MET A 137 -15.19 -3.71 -1.61
CA MET A 137 -15.82 -5.03 -1.52
C MET A 137 -17.29 -4.87 -1.13
N PHE A 138 -18.15 -5.66 -1.74
CA PHE A 138 -19.56 -5.78 -1.40
C PHE A 138 -19.87 -7.06 -0.59
N GLU A 139 -18.89 -7.97 -0.52
CA GLU A 139 -18.94 -9.22 0.22
C GLU A 139 -17.54 -9.54 0.77
N TRP A 140 -17.45 -10.08 1.97
CA TRP A 140 -16.19 -10.44 2.65
C TRP A 140 -15.99 -11.92 2.90
N ASN A 141 -16.93 -12.76 2.48
CA ASN A 141 -16.68 -14.21 2.42
C ASN A 141 -15.86 -14.57 1.16
N VAL A 142 -14.76 -13.86 0.98
CA VAL A 142 -13.84 -13.97 -0.17
C VAL A 142 -12.48 -14.35 0.37
N PRO A 143 -11.75 -15.30 -0.26
CA PRO A 143 -10.46 -15.77 0.23
C PRO A 143 -9.35 -14.73 0.04
N THR A 144 -8.41 -14.70 0.99
CA THR A 144 -7.14 -14.00 0.82
C THR A 144 -6.30 -14.65 -0.26
N THR A 145 -5.55 -13.84 -0.98
CA THR A 145 -4.69 -14.26 -2.09
C THR A 145 -3.22 -13.90 -1.82
N LYS A 146 -2.32 -14.29 -2.72
CA LYS A 146 -0.89 -13.92 -2.65
C LYS A 146 -0.66 -12.41 -2.68
N THR A 147 -1.60 -11.63 -3.19
CA THR A 147 -1.53 -10.18 -3.29
C THR A 147 -2.26 -9.43 -2.18
N SER A 148 -2.96 -10.16 -1.30
CA SER A 148 -3.68 -9.56 -0.17
C SER A 148 -2.71 -8.93 0.82
N THR A 149 -2.94 -7.67 1.17
CA THR A 149 -2.09 -6.90 2.10
C THR A 149 -2.87 -6.30 3.26
N ALA A 150 -4.10 -5.87 3.01
CA ALA A 150 -4.93 -5.23 4.03
C ALA A 150 -6.41 -5.40 3.75
N LEU A 151 -7.20 -5.28 4.81
CA LEU A 151 -8.63 -5.02 4.81
C LEU A 151 -8.87 -3.74 5.62
N LEU A 152 -9.52 -2.77 5.00
CA LEU A 152 -9.84 -1.47 5.61
C LEU A 152 -11.35 -1.32 5.65
N ALA A 153 -11.93 -1.24 6.85
CA ALA A 153 -13.37 -1.04 7.04
C ALA A 153 -13.64 0.35 7.62
N LEU A 154 -14.36 1.17 6.86
CA LEU A 154 -14.60 2.58 7.15
C LEU A 154 -16.06 2.83 7.49
N THR A 155 -16.31 3.64 8.51
CA THR A 155 -17.64 4.16 8.84
C THR A 155 -17.97 5.34 7.93
N ARG A 156 -19.20 5.84 8.04
CA ARG A 156 -19.66 7.00 7.29
C ARG A 156 -18.86 8.28 7.59
N ASP A 157 -18.33 8.41 8.80
CA ASP A 157 -17.53 9.58 9.18
C ASP A 157 -16.19 9.65 8.44
N GLU A 158 -15.59 8.47 8.14
CA GLU A 158 -14.35 8.35 7.37
C GLU A 158 -14.59 8.35 5.84
N VAL A 159 -15.78 7.98 5.41
CA VAL A 159 -16.17 8.02 3.99
C VAL A 159 -16.69 9.42 3.67
N SER A 160 -16.00 10.14 2.79
CA SER A 160 -16.48 11.46 2.35
C SER A 160 -17.89 11.34 1.74
N ALA A 161 -18.86 11.92 2.41
CA ALA A 161 -20.26 11.99 1.97
C ALA A 161 -20.54 13.34 1.26
N MET A 162 -19.51 14.05 0.79
CA MET A 162 -19.67 15.32 0.09
C MET A 162 -20.29 15.07 -1.30
N GLU A 163 -21.38 15.75 -1.56
CA GLU A 163 -21.96 15.76 -2.89
C GLU A 163 -21.04 16.52 -3.87
N PRO A 164 -20.92 16.05 -5.11
CA PRO A 164 -20.17 16.75 -6.13
C PRO A 164 -20.72 18.17 -6.34
N GLY A 165 -19.85 19.15 -6.40
CA GLY A 165 -20.18 20.53 -6.73
C GLY A 165 -19.48 20.99 -8.00
N PRO A 166 -19.94 22.10 -8.61
CA PRO A 166 -19.32 22.64 -9.82
C PRO A 166 -17.85 23.00 -9.58
N CYS A 167 -17.01 22.68 -10.54
CA CYS A 167 -15.58 22.97 -10.48
C CYS A 167 -15.32 24.47 -10.57
N ILE A 168 -14.60 25.04 -9.59
CA ILE A 168 -14.23 26.46 -9.56
C ILE A 168 -12.94 26.77 -10.35
N ASN A 169 -12.37 25.79 -11.05
CA ASN A 169 -11.16 25.91 -11.87
C ASN A 169 -9.92 26.49 -11.16
N CYS A 170 -9.75 26.22 -9.87
CA CYS A 170 -8.62 26.74 -9.08
C CYS A 170 -7.27 26.09 -9.37
N GLY A 171 -7.21 24.98 -10.11
CA GLY A 171 -5.98 24.28 -10.51
C GLY A 171 -5.28 23.46 -9.44
N ARG A 172 -5.70 23.51 -8.17
CA ARG A 172 -5.01 22.80 -7.06
C ARG A 172 -4.87 21.30 -7.28
N CYS A 173 -5.87 20.66 -7.89
CA CYS A 173 -5.81 19.24 -8.21
C CYS A 173 -4.71 18.91 -9.22
N VAL A 174 -4.41 19.82 -10.16
CA VAL A 174 -3.31 19.67 -11.13
C VAL A 174 -1.96 19.86 -10.45
N GLU A 175 -1.84 20.84 -9.56
CA GLU A 175 -0.59 21.14 -8.84
C GLU A 175 -0.14 19.98 -7.94
N VAL A 176 -1.10 19.33 -7.25
CA VAL A 176 -0.79 18.19 -6.35
C VAL A 176 -0.67 16.87 -7.09
N CYS A 177 -1.11 16.79 -8.35
CA CYS A 177 -1.10 15.54 -9.10
C CYS A 177 0.33 15.13 -9.50
N PRO A 178 0.83 13.97 -9.06
CA PRO A 178 2.18 13.50 -9.42
C PRO A 178 2.30 13.15 -10.91
N GLY A 179 1.18 12.77 -11.56
CA GLY A 179 1.11 12.50 -12.99
C GLY A 179 0.85 13.75 -13.85
N ARG A 180 0.60 14.90 -13.20
CA ARG A 180 0.26 16.19 -13.85
C ARG A 180 -0.88 16.08 -14.86
N VAL A 181 -1.83 15.20 -14.58
CA VAL A 181 -3.09 15.14 -15.33
C VAL A 181 -4.02 16.26 -14.89
N ILE A 182 -5.08 16.50 -15.64
CA ILE A 182 -6.11 17.49 -15.31
C ILE A 182 -7.35 16.75 -14.80
N PRO A 183 -7.50 16.54 -13.46
CA PRO A 183 -8.57 15.71 -12.90
C PRO A 183 -9.97 16.23 -13.26
N SER A 184 -10.18 17.55 -13.34
CA SER A 184 -11.47 18.12 -13.75
C SER A 184 -11.88 17.69 -15.15
N ARG A 185 -10.92 17.65 -16.09
CA ARG A 185 -11.20 17.18 -17.47
C ARG A 185 -11.48 15.68 -17.51
N LEU A 186 -10.81 14.90 -16.65
CA LEU A 186 -11.09 13.46 -16.56
C LEU A 186 -12.51 13.20 -16.02
N ALA A 187 -12.95 13.99 -15.05
CA ALA A 187 -14.34 13.92 -14.54
C ALA A 187 -15.34 14.27 -15.65
N ASP A 188 -15.14 15.39 -16.37
CA ASP A 188 -16.00 15.83 -17.47
C ASP A 188 -16.14 14.80 -18.60
N TYR A 189 -15.12 13.93 -18.80
CA TYR A 189 -15.14 12.88 -19.83
C TYR A 189 -15.68 11.54 -19.30
N ALA A 190 -15.85 11.39 -17.98
CA ALA A 190 -16.38 10.18 -17.36
C ALA A 190 -17.91 10.21 -17.17
N GLU A 191 -18.53 11.38 -17.30
CA GLU A 191 -19.98 11.59 -17.35
C GLU A 191 -20.53 11.38 -18.75
#